data_1e8c5b06c6c8af1aa8f90136f1c921f1
#
_entry.id   1e8c5b06c6c8af1aa8f90136f1c921f1
#
_cell.length_a   1.000
_cell.length_b   1.000
_cell.length_c   1.000
_cell.angle_alpha   90.00
_cell.angle_beta   90.00
_cell.angle_gamma   90.00
#
_symmetry.space_group_name_H-M   'P 1'
#
loop_
_entity.id
_entity.type
_entity.pdbx_description
1 polymer ?
#
loop_
_entity_poly.entity_id
_entity_poly.type
_entity_poly.pdbx_seq_one_letter_code
_entity_poly.pdbx_strand_id
1 'polypeptide(L)'
;MDNTKPYTKAPKPEIGRGCTFYYAPEGVAAKPCEGCYKLHETAWLEQYPQHTPTDIFEVRFKNTRRSYYQNVNNLPLERGDIVAVEASPGHDIGIVSLTGDMVARQMRRVGFNPYNGEYKKIYRKAKPYDIERWQEAIALEHETMITARQIAAEMGLNMKIGDVEYQGDKIKAIFYYIADERVDFRELIKVFAERFHIRIEMKQIGARQEAGRIGGLGACGRELCCASWMSSFSSVTTGAARAQEISLNPQKLAGQCSKLKCCMMYEYDTYVDARKEFPR
;
A
#
# COMPACT_ATOMS: atom_id res chain seq x y z
N MET A 1 9.14 12.08 -39.18
CA MET A 1 8.14 10.97 -39.10
C MET A 1 7.50 11.09 -37.73
N ASP A 2 6.33 11.71 -37.71
CA ASP A 2 5.59 12.01 -36.47
C ASP A 2 5.00 10.74 -35.88
N ASN A 3 5.52 10.31 -34.73
CA ASN A 3 5.08 9.10 -34.04
C ASN A 3 4.19 9.42 -32.83
N THR A 4 3.32 10.42 -32.97
CA THR A 4 2.27 10.76 -32.01
C THR A 4 0.95 10.05 -32.35
N LYS A 5 0.93 8.70 -32.31
CA LYS A 5 -0.35 8.02 -32.20
C LYS A 5 -0.88 8.22 -30.79
N PRO A 6 -2.09 8.76 -30.61
CA PRO A 6 -2.66 8.99 -29.29
C PRO A 6 -2.85 7.62 -28.59
N TYR A 7 -2.28 7.47 -27.40
CA TYR A 7 -2.58 6.35 -26.52
C TYR A 7 -4.08 6.37 -26.22
N THR A 8 -4.79 5.35 -26.64
CA THR A 8 -6.19 5.17 -26.25
C THR A 8 -6.23 4.88 -24.77
N LYS A 9 -6.88 5.79 -24.05
CA LYS A 9 -7.08 5.64 -22.59
C LYS A 9 -7.98 4.42 -22.35
N ALA A 10 -7.46 3.39 -21.71
CA ALA A 10 -8.28 2.28 -21.30
C ALA A 10 -9.43 2.76 -20.40
N PRO A 11 -10.63 2.17 -20.51
CA PRO A 11 -11.71 2.49 -19.60
C PRO A 11 -11.19 2.32 -18.15
N LYS A 12 -11.47 3.31 -17.30
CA LYS A 12 -11.11 3.20 -15.87
C LYS A 12 -11.79 1.96 -15.33
N PRO A 13 -11.07 1.02 -14.71
CA PRO A 13 -11.73 0.00 -13.93
C PRO A 13 -12.54 0.70 -12.84
N GLU A 14 -13.81 0.35 -12.66
CA GLU A 14 -14.70 0.98 -11.66
C GLU A 14 -14.11 0.88 -10.25
N ILE A 15 -13.26 -0.12 -10.01
CA ILE A 15 -12.54 -0.34 -8.76
C ILE A 15 -11.05 -0.42 -9.09
N GLY A 16 -10.38 0.72 -9.08
CA GLY A 16 -8.94 0.81 -9.32
C GLY A 16 -8.14 0.78 -8.03
N ARG A 17 -6.90 0.35 -8.11
CA ARG A 17 -5.91 0.53 -7.02
C ARG A 17 -5.33 1.96 -7.00
N GLY A 18 -6.10 2.94 -7.44
CA GLY A 18 -5.71 4.34 -7.56
C GLY A 18 -4.87 4.64 -8.80
N CYS A 19 -4.79 3.72 -9.76
CA CYS A 19 -4.07 3.90 -11.02
C CYS A 19 -5.02 3.78 -12.21
N THR A 20 -4.79 4.61 -13.23
CA THR A 20 -5.38 4.44 -14.55
C THR A 20 -4.36 3.71 -15.42
N PHE A 21 -4.77 2.71 -16.16
CA PHE A 21 -3.91 1.96 -17.06
C PHE A 21 -4.04 2.50 -18.48
N TYR A 22 -2.92 2.57 -19.19
CA TYR A 22 -2.88 2.84 -20.62
C TYR A 22 -2.41 1.57 -21.34
N TYR A 23 -3.16 1.15 -22.36
CA TYR A 23 -2.72 0.08 -23.24
C TYR A 23 -2.03 0.70 -24.44
N ALA A 24 -0.84 0.22 -24.76
CA ALA A 24 -0.21 0.54 -26.04
C ALA A 24 -0.91 -0.26 -27.15
N PRO A 25 -1.06 0.29 -28.38
CA PRO A 25 -1.83 -0.32 -29.47
C PRO A 25 -1.34 -1.68 -29.96
N GLU A 26 -0.19 -2.16 -29.54
CA GLU A 26 0.47 -3.37 -30.04
C GLU A 26 0.75 -4.43 -28.96
N GLY A 27 -0.07 -4.50 -27.91
CA GLY A 27 0.08 -5.55 -26.88
C GLY A 27 1.30 -5.38 -25.96
N VAL A 28 1.91 -4.21 -25.95
CA VAL A 28 2.96 -3.84 -24.99
C VAL A 28 2.34 -3.68 -23.61
N ALA A 29 3.02 -4.15 -22.57
CA ALA A 29 2.58 -4.06 -21.19
C ALA A 29 2.06 -2.66 -20.84
N ALA A 30 0.87 -2.62 -20.23
CA ALA A 30 0.29 -1.37 -19.75
C ALA A 30 1.21 -0.69 -18.75
N LYS A 31 1.43 0.62 -18.89
CA LYS A 31 2.10 1.44 -17.89
C LYS A 31 1.05 2.15 -17.03
N PRO A 32 1.28 2.34 -15.72
CA PRO A 32 0.44 3.20 -14.91
C PRO A 32 0.45 4.61 -15.47
N CYS A 33 -0.69 5.30 -15.37
CA CYS A 33 -0.76 6.68 -15.83
C CYS A 33 0.15 7.60 -15.01
N GLU A 34 0.62 8.67 -15.67
CA GLU A 34 1.15 9.83 -14.97
C GLU A 34 0.03 10.43 -14.10
N GLY A 35 0.07 10.29 -12.83
CA GLY A 35 -1.00 10.73 -11.94
C GLY A 35 -1.55 9.63 -11.05
N CYS A 36 -0.95 8.45 -11.10
CA CYS A 36 -1.17 7.47 -10.05
C CYS A 36 -0.70 8.06 -8.73
N TYR A 37 -1.64 8.40 -7.88
CA TYR A 37 -1.44 9.16 -6.67
C TYR A 37 -0.34 8.59 -5.78
N LYS A 38 -0.30 7.27 -5.62
CA LYS A 38 0.69 6.60 -4.77
C LYS A 38 2.09 6.50 -5.38
N LEU A 39 2.23 6.62 -6.69
CA LEU A 39 3.53 6.69 -7.35
C LEU A 39 4.08 8.13 -7.38
N HIS A 40 3.22 9.15 -7.30
CA HIS A 40 3.66 10.54 -7.19
C HIS A 40 4.48 10.83 -5.94
N GLU A 41 4.24 10.12 -4.86
CA GLU A 41 5.03 10.27 -3.64
C GLU A 41 6.53 10.04 -3.84
N THR A 42 6.87 9.23 -4.81
CA THR A 42 8.26 8.88 -5.13
C THR A 42 8.73 9.47 -6.46
N ALA A 43 7.89 10.18 -7.21
CA ALA A 43 8.20 10.71 -8.54
C ALA A 43 9.41 11.66 -8.53
N TRP A 44 9.51 12.52 -7.53
CA TRP A 44 10.60 13.47 -7.36
C TRP A 44 11.96 12.78 -7.13
N LEU A 45 11.97 11.51 -6.71
CA LEU A 45 13.18 10.73 -6.50
C LEU A 45 13.86 10.33 -7.83
N GLU A 46 13.16 10.40 -8.95
CA GLU A 46 13.77 10.17 -10.28
C GLU A 46 14.83 11.21 -10.61
N GLN A 47 14.70 12.41 -10.06
CA GLN A 47 15.68 13.49 -10.22
C GLN A 47 16.90 13.31 -9.31
N TYR A 48 16.85 12.35 -8.38
CA TYR A 48 17.96 12.08 -7.48
C TYR A 48 19.03 11.26 -8.19
N PRO A 49 20.30 11.68 -8.16
CA PRO A 49 21.35 10.91 -8.79
C PRO A 49 21.42 9.52 -8.16
N GLN A 50 21.26 8.50 -8.98
CA GLN A 50 21.38 7.10 -8.55
C GLN A 50 22.84 6.69 -8.78
N HIS A 51 23.58 6.49 -7.69
CA HIS A 51 25.01 6.25 -7.77
C HIS A 51 25.35 4.75 -7.85
N THR A 52 24.46 3.87 -7.37
CA THR A 52 24.73 2.44 -7.32
C THR A 52 23.54 1.65 -7.88
N PRO A 53 23.72 0.95 -9.01
CA PRO A 53 22.70 0.01 -9.49
C PRO A 53 22.43 -1.06 -8.44
N THR A 54 21.19 -1.43 -8.25
CA THR A 54 20.79 -2.55 -7.41
C THR A 54 19.86 -3.47 -8.19
N ASP A 55 19.93 -4.75 -7.90
CA ASP A 55 19.03 -5.77 -8.42
C ASP A 55 17.74 -5.91 -7.54
N ILE A 56 17.66 -5.13 -6.45
CA ILE A 56 16.49 -5.11 -5.56
C ILE A 56 15.58 -3.94 -5.92
N PHE A 57 14.28 -4.23 -6.01
CA PHE A 57 13.24 -3.28 -6.37
C PHE A 57 12.14 -3.27 -5.30
N GLU A 58 11.60 -2.08 -4.98
CA GLU A 58 10.37 -2.00 -4.20
C GLU A 58 9.19 -2.16 -5.14
N VAL A 59 8.29 -3.10 -4.82
CA VAL A 59 7.04 -3.33 -5.54
C VAL A 59 5.88 -3.02 -4.63
N ARG A 60 4.95 -2.20 -5.10
CA ARG A 60 3.70 -1.83 -4.41
C ARG A 60 2.51 -2.62 -4.94
N PHE A 61 1.59 -2.87 -4.01
CA PHE A 61 0.33 -3.55 -4.23
C PHE A 61 -0.85 -2.66 -3.79
N LYS A 62 -1.89 -3.22 -3.20
CA LYS A 62 -3.03 -2.46 -2.73
C LYS A 62 -2.65 -1.53 -1.56
N ASN A 63 -3.06 -0.29 -1.65
CA ASN A 63 -2.91 0.71 -0.60
C ASN A 63 -1.44 0.87 -0.14
N THR A 64 -1.16 0.58 1.12
CA THR A 64 0.18 0.74 1.72
C THR A 64 1.01 -0.54 1.69
N ARG A 65 0.50 -1.65 1.11
CA ARG A 65 1.25 -2.90 1.03
C ARG A 65 2.37 -2.77 -0.01
N ARG A 66 3.58 -3.04 0.42
CA ARG A 66 4.79 -3.06 -0.41
C ARG A 66 5.73 -4.14 0.08
N SER A 67 6.61 -4.60 -0.78
CA SER A 67 7.69 -5.51 -0.44
C SER A 67 8.86 -5.33 -1.40
N TYR A 68 9.96 -6.03 -1.13
CA TYR A 68 11.19 -5.90 -1.88
C TYR A 68 11.51 -7.22 -2.56
N TYR A 69 11.87 -7.13 -3.85
CA TYR A 69 12.04 -8.27 -4.72
C TYR A 69 13.33 -8.15 -5.50
N GLN A 70 13.96 -9.28 -5.77
CA GLN A 70 15.18 -9.36 -6.55
C GLN A 70 14.85 -9.60 -8.03
N ASN A 71 15.49 -8.83 -8.89
CA ASN A 71 15.42 -8.97 -10.34
C ASN A 71 16.47 -9.98 -10.83
N VAL A 72 16.17 -11.26 -10.67
CA VAL A 72 17.10 -12.37 -11.03
C VAL A 72 17.30 -12.53 -12.53
N ASN A 73 16.42 -11.97 -13.35
CA ASN A 73 16.44 -12.10 -14.80
C ASN A 73 17.05 -10.87 -15.51
N ASN A 74 17.62 -9.92 -14.75
CA ASN A 74 18.17 -8.67 -15.28
C ASN A 74 17.21 -7.93 -16.23
N LEU A 75 15.94 -7.90 -15.90
CA LEU A 75 14.92 -7.22 -16.69
C LEU A 75 15.17 -5.70 -16.66
N PRO A 76 14.98 -4.99 -17.77
CA PRO A 76 15.03 -3.54 -17.78
C PRO A 76 13.77 -2.98 -17.11
N LEU A 77 13.84 -2.78 -15.80
CA LEU A 77 12.72 -2.33 -14.97
C LEU A 77 12.87 -0.85 -14.62
N GLU A 78 11.78 -0.14 -14.79
CA GLU A 78 11.63 1.26 -14.42
C GLU A 78 10.51 1.42 -13.39
N ARG A 79 10.51 2.54 -12.67
CA ARG A 79 9.39 2.91 -11.80
C ARG A 79 8.10 2.98 -12.63
N GLY A 80 7.03 2.38 -12.12
CA GLY A 80 5.76 2.30 -12.80
C GLY A 80 5.57 1.03 -13.65
N ASP A 81 6.60 0.22 -13.87
CA ASP A 81 6.43 -1.06 -14.54
C ASP A 81 5.56 -2.01 -13.70
N ILE A 82 4.62 -2.68 -14.37
CA ILE A 82 3.80 -3.72 -13.76
C ILE A 82 4.54 -5.04 -13.89
N VAL A 83 4.73 -5.73 -12.77
CA VAL A 83 5.56 -6.94 -12.70
C VAL A 83 4.81 -8.10 -12.04
N ALA A 84 5.09 -9.30 -12.52
CA ALA A 84 4.71 -10.54 -11.86
C ALA A 84 5.83 -10.95 -10.91
N VAL A 85 5.49 -11.11 -9.63
CA VAL A 85 6.44 -11.38 -8.56
C VAL A 85 6.11 -12.68 -7.84
N GLU A 86 7.11 -13.25 -7.21
CA GLU A 86 6.97 -14.47 -6.41
C GLU A 86 6.02 -14.24 -5.23
N ALA A 87 5.05 -15.12 -5.10
CA ALA A 87 4.16 -15.20 -3.96
C ALA A 87 4.06 -16.66 -3.45
N SER A 88 3.55 -16.84 -2.27
CA SER A 88 3.37 -18.17 -1.68
C SER A 88 1.92 -18.35 -1.23
N PRO A 89 1.14 -19.16 -1.97
CA PRO A 89 1.42 -19.83 -3.26
C PRO A 89 1.35 -18.90 -4.47
N GLY A 90 1.87 -19.37 -5.62
CA GLY A 90 1.65 -18.73 -6.91
C GLY A 90 2.47 -17.45 -7.15
N HIS A 91 1.86 -16.48 -7.81
CA HIS A 91 2.49 -15.20 -8.13
C HIS A 91 1.53 -14.04 -7.89
N ASP A 92 2.08 -12.89 -7.56
CA ASP A 92 1.30 -11.66 -7.38
C ASP A 92 1.66 -10.65 -8.45
N ILE A 93 0.77 -9.69 -8.68
CA ILE A 93 0.99 -8.59 -9.61
C ILE A 93 1.12 -7.30 -8.82
N GLY A 94 2.19 -6.57 -9.07
CA GLY A 94 2.45 -5.30 -8.42
C GLY A 94 3.11 -4.30 -9.34
N ILE A 95 3.34 -3.09 -8.84
CA ILE A 95 3.90 -1.96 -9.57
C ILE A 95 5.24 -1.59 -8.94
N VAL A 96 6.29 -1.49 -9.75
CA VAL A 96 7.60 -1.02 -9.30
C VAL A 96 7.48 0.43 -8.82
N SER A 97 7.81 0.69 -7.57
CA SER A 97 7.70 2.02 -6.95
C SER A 97 9.04 2.69 -6.71
N LEU A 98 10.08 1.93 -6.41
CA LEU A 98 11.44 2.43 -6.22
C LEU A 98 12.46 1.52 -6.90
N THR A 99 13.52 2.16 -7.37
CA THR A 99 14.70 1.52 -7.99
C THR A 99 15.97 2.11 -7.41
N GLY A 100 17.12 1.49 -7.65
CA GLY A 100 18.43 2.03 -7.30
C GLY A 100 18.68 2.21 -5.79
N ASP A 101 19.55 3.15 -5.44
CA ASP A 101 20.00 3.43 -4.07
C ASP A 101 18.86 3.72 -3.07
N MET A 102 17.76 4.26 -3.56
CA MET A 102 16.62 4.63 -2.73
C MET A 102 15.95 3.40 -2.11
N VAL A 103 16.05 2.24 -2.76
CA VAL A 103 15.51 0.97 -2.25
C VAL A 103 16.18 0.63 -0.91
N ALA A 104 17.50 0.67 -0.84
CA ALA A 104 18.25 0.36 0.38
C ALA A 104 17.94 1.35 1.52
N ARG A 105 17.77 2.64 1.20
CA ARG A 105 17.36 3.66 2.18
C ARG A 105 15.96 3.41 2.71
N GLN A 106 15.03 3.06 1.84
CA GLN A 106 13.66 2.75 2.22
C GLN A 106 13.56 1.47 3.04
N MET A 107 14.30 0.42 2.68
CA MET A 107 14.37 -0.83 3.45
C MET A 107 14.83 -0.56 4.88
N ARG A 108 15.90 0.23 5.06
CA ARG A 108 16.38 0.63 6.40
C ARG A 108 15.34 1.42 7.17
N ARG A 109 14.66 2.37 6.52
CA ARG A 109 13.62 3.19 7.14
C ARG A 109 12.44 2.39 7.67
N VAL A 110 12.01 1.35 6.94
CA VAL A 110 10.88 0.49 7.33
C VAL A 110 11.30 -0.73 8.15
N GLY A 111 12.60 -0.91 8.39
CA GLY A 111 13.13 -2.06 9.14
C GLY A 111 12.90 -3.39 8.42
N PHE A 112 12.93 -3.39 7.07
CA PHE A 112 12.72 -4.59 6.30
C PHE A 112 13.95 -5.50 6.36
N ASN A 113 13.73 -6.76 6.73
CA ASN A 113 14.72 -7.83 6.61
C ASN A 113 14.15 -8.94 5.73
N PRO A 114 14.89 -9.42 4.73
CA PRO A 114 14.46 -10.55 3.93
C PRO A 114 14.37 -11.82 4.80
N TYR A 115 13.41 -12.68 4.48
CA TYR A 115 13.26 -13.95 5.19
C TYR A 115 14.46 -14.85 4.91
N ASN A 116 15.16 -15.28 5.95
CA ASN A 116 16.40 -16.07 5.85
C ASN A 116 17.51 -15.46 4.96
N GLY A 117 17.53 -14.13 4.79
CA GLY A 117 18.49 -13.48 3.91
C GLY A 117 18.15 -13.55 2.42
N GLU A 118 17.05 -14.21 2.05
CA GLU A 118 16.64 -14.39 0.66
C GLU A 118 15.51 -13.43 0.27
N TYR A 119 15.66 -12.79 -0.89
CA TYR A 119 14.61 -11.97 -1.48
C TYR A 119 13.73 -12.82 -2.38
N LYS A 120 12.43 -12.54 -2.37
CA LYS A 120 11.51 -13.05 -3.39
C LYS A 120 11.86 -12.46 -4.75
N LYS A 121 11.53 -13.18 -5.81
CA LYS A 121 11.97 -12.89 -7.18
C LYS A 121 10.93 -12.10 -7.97
N ILE A 122 11.41 -11.24 -8.86
CA ILE A 122 10.62 -10.73 -9.98
C ILE A 122 10.77 -11.72 -11.13
N TYR A 123 9.64 -12.28 -11.56
CA TYR A 123 9.67 -13.27 -12.65
C TYR A 123 9.76 -12.60 -14.03
N ARG A 124 8.94 -11.59 -14.28
CA ARG A 124 8.81 -10.90 -15.56
C ARG A 124 7.99 -9.63 -15.46
N LYS A 125 8.01 -8.80 -16.51
CA LYS A 125 6.99 -7.76 -16.70
C LYS A 125 5.63 -8.43 -16.93
N ALA A 126 4.57 -7.83 -16.41
CA ALA A 126 3.22 -8.35 -16.58
C ALA A 126 2.80 -8.31 -18.05
N LYS A 127 2.15 -9.37 -18.50
CA LYS A 127 1.54 -9.47 -19.84
C LYS A 127 0.10 -8.98 -19.79
N PRO A 128 -0.54 -8.66 -20.92
CA PRO A 128 -1.92 -8.19 -20.95
C PRO A 128 -2.89 -9.10 -20.20
N TYR A 129 -2.79 -10.40 -20.35
CA TYR A 129 -3.64 -11.37 -19.64
C TYR A 129 -3.44 -11.37 -18.11
N ASP A 130 -2.23 -11.05 -17.62
CA ASP A 130 -1.98 -10.91 -16.18
C ASP A 130 -2.73 -9.71 -15.63
N ILE A 131 -2.74 -8.61 -16.40
CA ILE A 131 -3.42 -7.37 -16.04
C ILE A 131 -4.93 -7.56 -16.04
N GLU A 132 -5.48 -8.23 -17.04
CA GLU A 132 -6.91 -8.55 -17.11
C GLU A 132 -7.32 -9.40 -15.89
N ARG A 133 -6.57 -10.45 -15.60
CA ARG A 133 -6.82 -11.31 -14.45
C ARG A 133 -6.69 -10.57 -13.11
N TRP A 134 -5.73 -9.68 -13.02
CA TRP A 134 -5.56 -8.81 -11.84
C TRP A 134 -6.72 -7.82 -11.67
N GLN A 135 -7.23 -7.23 -12.76
CA GLN A 135 -8.41 -6.37 -12.74
C GLN A 135 -9.66 -7.13 -12.30
N GLU A 136 -9.86 -8.35 -12.77
CA GLU A 136 -10.94 -9.22 -12.31
C GLU A 136 -10.81 -9.54 -10.81
N ALA A 137 -9.58 -9.79 -10.32
CA ALA A 137 -9.32 -10.02 -8.90
C ALA A 137 -9.68 -8.78 -8.06
N ILE A 138 -9.34 -7.59 -8.55
CA ILE A 138 -9.68 -6.31 -7.90
C ILE A 138 -11.19 -6.10 -7.84
N ALA A 139 -11.92 -6.45 -8.91
CA ALA A 139 -13.37 -6.30 -8.95
C ALA A 139 -14.10 -7.13 -7.88
N LEU A 140 -13.55 -8.28 -7.52
CA LEU A 140 -14.11 -9.16 -6.48
C LEU A 140 -13.93 -8.63 -5.05
N GLU A 141 -12.97 -7.75 -4.80
CA GLU A 141 -12.55 -7.36 -3.44
C GLU A 141 -13.67 -6.73 -2.61
N HIS A 142 -14.47 -5.86 -3.22
CA HIS A 142 -15.52 -5.14 -2.51
C HIS A 142 -16.67 -6.07 -2.08
N GLU A 143 -17.16 -6.90 -2.98
CA GLU A 143 -18.21 -7.86 -2.69
C GLU A 143 -17.77 -8.90 -1.66
N THR A 144 -16.55 -9.43 -1.84
CA THR A 144 -15.95 -10.35 -0.89
C THR A 144 -15.83 -9.74 0.51
N MET A 145 -15.45 -8.45 0.61
CA MET A 145 -15.35 -7.75 1.89
C MET A 145 -16.72 -7.63 2.58
N ILE A 146 -17.77 -7.28 1.83
CA ILE A 146 -19.12 -7.15 2.38
C ILE A 146 -19.62 -8.52 2.88
N THR A 147 -19.50 -9.55 2.06
CA THR A 147 -19.90 -10.92 2.41
C THR A 147 -19.11 -11.44 3.63
N ALA A 148 -17.80 -11.19 3.68
CA ALA A 148 -16.97 -11.58 4.81
C ALA A 148 -17.38 -10.88 6.12
N ARG A 149 -17.81 -9.62 6.07
CA ARG A 149 -18.35 -8.90 7.23
C ARG A 149 -19.65 -9.52 7.74
N GLN A 150 -20.55 -9.88 6.82
CA GLN A 150 -21.81 -10.53 7.17
C GLN A 150 -21.56 -11.88 7.87
N ILE A 151 -20.73 -12.74 7.28
CA ILE A 151 -20.37 -14.04 7.86
C ILE A 151 -19.73 -13.87 9.25
N ALA A 152 -18.79 -12.94 9.42
CA ALA A 152 -18.15 -12.70 10.71
C ALA A 152 -19.15 -12.23 11.78
N ALA A 153 -20.13 -11.40 11.39
CA ALA A 153 -21.20 -10.94 12.28
C ALA A 153 -22.16 -12.07 12.64
N GLU A 154 -22.58 -12.91 11.68
CA GLU A 154 -23.43 -14.08 11.91
C GLU A 154 -22.78 -15.10 12.85
N MET A 155 -21.46 -15.24 12.78
CA MET A 155 -20.70 -16.08 13.69
C MET A 155 -20.46 -15.46 15.08
N GLY A 156 -20.92 -14.23 15.32
CA GLY A 156 -20.79 -13.53 16.60
C GLY A 156 -19.34 -13.17 16.95
N LEU A 157 -18.45 -13.05 15.98
CA LEU A 157 -17.05 -12.73 16.23
C LEU A 157 -16.86 -11.24 16.50
N ASN A 158 -16.18 -10.91 17.62
CA ASN A 158 -15.88 -9.53 17.98
C ASN A 158 -14.68 -9.01 17.17
N MET A 159 -14.88 -8.87 15.87
CA MET A 159 -13.88 -8.37 14.92
C MET A 159 -14.55 -7.65 13.76
N LYS A 160 -13.80 -6.75 13.10
CA LYS A 160 -14.26 -6.04 11.92
C LYS A 160 -13.30 -6.32 10.76
N ILE A 161 -13.82 -6.84 9.66
CA ILE A 161 -13.07 -6.92 8.41
C ILE A 161 -12.97 -5.51 7.82
N GLY A 162 -11.74 -4.97 7.75
CA GLY A 162 -11.48 -3.62 7.26
C GLY A 162 -11.34 -3.56 5.75
N ASP A 163 -10.63 -4.55 5.17
CA ASP A 163 -10.32 -4.59 3.74
C ASP A 163 -10.00 -6.02 3.30
N VAL A 164 -10.16 -6.30 2.02
CA VAL A 164 -9.76 -7.56 1.37
C VAL A 164 -8.87 -7.25 0.19
N GLU A 165 -7.83 -8.03 0.00
CA GLU A 165 -6.88 -7.89 -1.09
C GLU A 165 -6.61 -9.24 -1.73
N TYR A 166 -7.04 -9.39 -2.98
CA TYR A 166 -6.75 -10.58 -3.77
C TYR A 166 -5.32 -10.54 -4.31
N GLN A 167 -4.66 -11.68 -4.33
CA GLN A 167 -3.44 -11.89 -5.10
C GLN A 167 -3.77 -11.83 -6.59
N GLY A 168 -2.85 -11.33 -7.41
CA GLY A 168 -3.10 -11.10 -8.84
C GLY A 168 -3.50 -12.35 -9.63
N ASP A 169 -3.09 -13.55 -9.17
CA ASP A 169 -3.48 -14.85 -9.74
C ASP A 169 -4.80 -15.42 -9.18
N LYS A 170 -5.48 -14.72 -8.29
CA LYS A 170 -6.71 -15.13 -7.59
C LYS A 170 -6.62 -16.41 -6.75
N ILE A 171 -5.43 -16.93 -6.47
CA ILE A 171 -5.28 -18.15 -5.66
C ILE A 171 -5.47 -17.87 -4.18
N LYS A 172 -5.07 -16.68 -3.73
CA LYS A 172 -5.10 -16.27 -2.33
C LYS A 172 -5.71 -14.89 -2.17
N ALA A 173 -6.36 -14.64 -1.02
CA ALA A 173 -6.71 -13.29 -0.59
C ALA A 173 -6.29 -13.04 0.86
N ILE A 174 -5.91 -11.81 1.14
CA ILE A 174 -5.56 -11.31 2.46
C ILE A 174 -6.76 -10.55 3.01
N PHE A 175 -7.28 -11.00 4.14
CA PHE A 175 -8.35 -10.35 4.88
C PHE A 175 -7.75 -9.54 6.02
N TYR A 176 -7.83 -8.23 5.92
CA TYR A 176 -7.34 -7.32 6.95
C TYR A 176 -8.44 -7.08 7.96
N TYR A 177 -8.17 -7.34 9.23
CA TYR A 177 -9.17 -7.19 10.28
C TYR A 177 -8.62 -6.41 11.48
N ILE A 178 -9.56 -5.81 12.22
CA ILE A 178 -9.34 -5.16 13.52
C ILE A 178 -10.08 -5.95 14.58
N ALA A 179 -9.42 -6.16 15.69
CA ALA A 179 -10.00 -6.71 16.90
C ALA A 179 -9.25 -6.14 18.10
N ASP A 180 -9.96 -5.86 19.17
CA ASP A 180 -9.38 -5.37 20.43
C ASP A 180 -8.70 -6.52 21.19
N GLU A 181 -9.27 -7.72 21.10
CA GLU A 181 -8.77 -8.94 21.73
C GLU A 181 -8.37 -10.00 20.69
N ARG A 182 -7.76 -11.08 21.17
CA ARG A 182 -7.41 -12.21 20.33
C ARG A 182 -8.68 -12.97 19.92
N VAL A 183 -8.94 -13.05 18.62
CA VAL A 183 -10.08 -13.79 18.05
C VAL A 183 -9.64 -15.16 17.56
N ASP A 184 -10.42 -16.19 17.86
CA ASP A 184 -10.27 -17.51 17.24
C ASP A 184 -11.08 -17.54 15.92
N PHE A 185 -10.37 -17.54 14.83
CA PHE A 185 -10.96 -17.50 13.48
C PHE A 185 -10.78 -18.82 12.70
N ARG A 186 -10.49 -19.94 13.38
CA ARG A 186 -10.29 -21.22 12.70
C ARG A 186 -11.52 -21.68 11.92
N GLU A 187 -12.69 -21.57 12.51
CA GLU A 187 -13.96 -21.88 11.81
C GLU A 187 -14.28 -20.85 10.73
N LEU A 188 -14.03 -19.57 11.00
CA LEU A 188 -14.22 -18.50 10.01
C LEU A 188 -13.37 -18.75 8.74
N ILE A 189 -12.12 -19.18 8.88
CA ILE A 189 -11.26 -19.50 7.74
C ILE A 189 -11.84 -20.63 6.89
N LYS A 190 -12.42 -21.68 7.52
CA LYS A 190 -13.08 -22.78 6.79
C LYS A 190 -14.27 -22.27 5.99
N VAL A 191 -15.15 -21.50 6.63
CA VAL A 191 -16.33 -20.91 5.97
C VAL A 191 -15.90 -19.99 4.82
N PHE A 192 -14.87 -19.16 5.02
CA PHE A 192 -14.36 -18.29 3.96
C PHE A 192 -13.76 -19.09 2.80
N ALA A 193 -12.99 -20.16 3.11
CA ALA A 193 -12.39 -21.02 2.07
C ALA A 193 -13.47 -21.74 1.25
N GLU A 194 -14.53 -22.23 1.88
CA GLU A 194 -15.68 -22.85 1.22
C GLU A 194 -16.50 -21.84 0.40
N ARG A 195 -16.69 -20.61 0.93
CA ARG A 195 -17.50 -19.60 0.26
C ARG A 195 -16.81 -18.95 -0.94
N PHE A 196 -15.51 -18.67 -0.82
CA PHE A 196 -14.78 -17.91 -1.82
C PHE A 196 -13.88 -18.78 -2.72
N HIS A 197 -13.69 -20.05 -2.38
CA HIS A 197 -12.85 -21.02 -3.12
C HIS A 197 -11.42 -20.56 -3.35
N ILE A 198 -10.84 -19.86 -2.36
CA ILE A 198 -9.49 -19.31 -2.36
C ILE A 198 -8.76 -19.64 -1.05
N ARG A 199 -7.44 -19.51 -1.08
CA ARG A 199 -6.65 -19.59 0.15
C ARG A 199 -6.81 -18.30 0.97
N ILE A 200 -7.15 -18.46 2.23
CA ILE A 200 -7.40 -17.34 3.15
C ILE A 200 -6.16 -17.03 3.97
N GLU A 201 -5.76 -15.77 3.99
CA GLU A 201 -4.75 -15.23 4.91
C GLU A 201 -5.40 -14.15 5.78
N MET A 202 -5.41 -14.34 7.10
CA MET A 202 -5.95 -13.35 8.04
C MET A 202 -4.82 -12.47 8.55
N LYS A 203 -4.98 -11.14 8.46
CA LYS A 203 -3.98 -10.17 8.91
C LYS A 203 -4.60 -9.12 9.81
N GLN A 204 -4.20 -9.13 11.09
CA GLN A 204 -4.63 -8.09 12.02
C GLN A 204 -3.92 -6.77 11.70
N ILE A 205 -4.69 -5.68 11.73
CA ILE A 205 -4.19 -4.32 11.54
C ILE A 205 -4.69 -3.42 12.67
N GLY A 206 -3.91 -2.38 12.97
CA GLY A 206 -4.33 -1.36 13.93
C GLY A 206 -5.18 -0.28 13.27
N ALA A 207 -5.94 0.50 14.07
CA ALA A 207 -6.83 1.54 13.59
C ALA A 207 -6.15 2.59 12.68
N ARG A 208 -4.87 2.93 12.90
CA ARG A 208 -4.13 3.83 12.00
C ARG A 208 -3.83 3.18 10.65
N GLN A 209 -3.53 1.89 10.63
CA GLN A 209 -3.31 1.15 9.39
C GLN A 209 -4.62 1.00 8.61
N GLU A 210 -5.75 0.79 9.30
CA GLU A 210 -7.08 0.81 8.68
C GLU A 210 -7.35 2.17 8.02
N ALA A 211 -7.18 3.27 8.76
CA ALA A 211 -7.35 4.61 8.22
C ALA A 211 -6.44 4.86 6.99
N GLY A 212 -5.21 4.35 7.01
CA GLY A 212 -4.29 4.43 5.88
C GLY A 212 -4.75 3.59 4.66
N ARG A 213 -5.47 2.49 4.88
CA ARG A 213 -6.04 1.68 3.79
C ARG A 213 -7.30 2.29 3.21
N ILE A 214 -8.16 2.86 4.04
CA ILE A 214 -9.36 3.59 3.61
C ILE A 214 -8.97 4.86 2.86
N GLY A 215 -7.95 5.57 3.33
CA GLY A 215 -7.51 6.85 2.77
C GLY A 215 -8.41 8.00 3.19
N GLY A 216 -8.39 9.08 2.41
CA GLY A 216 -9.17 10.29 2.65
C GLY A 216 -8.31 11.51 2.97
N LEU A 217 -8.96 12.61 3.34
CA LEU A 217 -8.32 13.88 3.66
C LEU A 217 -8.22 14.10 5.16
N GLY A 218 -7.08 14.61 5.59
CA GLY A 218 -6.89 15.07 6.96
C GLY A 218 -7.53 16.44 7.21
N ALA A 219 -7.57 16.88 8.46
CA ALA A 219 -8.02 18.22 8.84
C ALA A 219 -7.17 19.35 8.21
N CYS A 220 -5.98 19.03 7.71
CA CYS A 220 -5.10 19.92 6.97
C CYS A 220 -5.45 20.07 5.49
N GLY A 221 -6.49 19.39 5.00
CA GLY A 221 -6.92 19.40 3.59
C GLY A 221 -6.04 18.56 2.65
N ARG A 222 -5.02 17.86 3.19
CA ARG A 222 -4.14 16.97 2.41
C ARG A 222 -4.54 15.51 2.64
N GLU A 223 -4.16 14.62 1.73
CA GLU A 223 -4.30 13.18 1.94
C GLU A 223 -3.66 12.75 3.26
N LEU A 224 -4.25 11.73 3.89
CA LEU A 224 -3.74 11.19 5.15
C LEU A 224 -2.28 10.73 4.99
N CYS A 225 -1.40 11.20 5.87
CA CYS A 225 0.02 10.83 5.87
C CYS A 225 0.22 9.30 5.94
N CYS A 226 -0.65 8.59 6.69
CA CYS A 226 -0.62 7.13 6.80
C CYS A 226 -1.10 6.42 5.52
N ALA A 227 -1.86 7.07 4.65
CA ALA A 227 -2.26 6.54 3.35
C ALA A 227 -1.21 6.78 2.28
N SER A 228 -0.45 7.86 2.42
CA SER A 228 0.50 8.34 1.42
C SER A 228 1.95 7.94 1.73
N TRP A 229 2.71 8.77 2.36
CA TRP A 229 4.17 8.69 2.47
C TRP A 229 4.70 8.13 3.80
N MET A 230 3.91 8.25 4.89
CA MET A 230 4.37 7.87 6.22
C MET A 230 4.25 6.37 6.42
N SER A 231 5.38 5.69 6.62
CA SER A 231 5.46 4.23 6.75
C SER A 231 5.79 3.75 8.16
N SER A 232 6.36 4.62 9.00
CA SER A 232 6.69 4.33 10.39
C SER A 232 6.02 5.35 11.30
N PHE A 233 5.54 4.89 12.45
CA PHE A 233 4.76 5.71 13.37
C PHE A 233 5.32 5.60 14.78
N SER A 234 5.86 6.70 15.26
CA SER A 234 6.22 6.84 16.67
C SER A 234 4.96 7.05 17.52
N SER A 235 5.03 6.68 18.79
CA SER A 235 3.97 6.97 19.74
C SER A 235 3.86 8.49 19.93
N VAL A 236 2.63 8.99 19.78
CA VAL A 236 2.34 10.43 19.93
C VAL A 236 1.86 10.69 21.34
N THR A 237 2.45 11.70 22.00
CA THR A 237 2.06 12.14 23.33
C THR A 237 1.44 13.52 23.31
N THR A 238 0.71 13.89 24.34
CA THR A 238 0.19 15.26 24.53
C THR A 238 1.30 16.29 24.71
N GLY A 239 2.52 15.85 25.08
CA GLY A 239 3.70 16.69 25.10
C GLY A 239 4.05 17.29 23.74
N ALA A 240 3.87 16.51 22.65
CA ALA A 240 4.08 17.00 21.30
C ALA A 240 3.08 18.11 20.91
N ALA A 241 1.83 18.00 21.38
CA ALA A 241 0.82 19.04 21.18
C ALA A 241 1.17 20.34 21.94
N ARG A 242 1.64 20.20 23.19
CA ARG A 242 2.07 21.36 24.00
C ARG A 242 3.28 22.07 23.40
N ALA A 243 4.25 21.32 22.88
CA ALA A 243 5.43 21.91 22.23
C ALA A 243 5.05 22.73 20.97
N GLN A 244 3.95 22.38 20.33
CA GLN A 244 3.40 23.05 19.12
C GLN A 244 2.28 24.05 19.47
N GLU A 245 2.05 24.33 20.77
CA GLU A 245 1.00 25.23 21.27
C GLU A 245 -0.42 24.87 20.75
N ILE A 246 -0.64 23.59 20.43
CA ILE A 246 -1.94 23.09 20.00
C ILE A 246 -2.82 22.87 21.23
N SER A 247 -4.04 23.40 21.19
CA SER A 247 -5.04 23.19 22.23
C SER A 247 -5.24 21.71 22.51
N LEU A 248 -5.31 21.31 23.78
CA LEU A 248 -5.53 19.93 24.20
C LEU A 248 -6.98 19.45 23.99
N ASN A 249 -7.80 20.17 23.22
CA ASN A 249 -9.12 19.72 22.84
C ASN A 249 -9.04 18.41 22.01
N PRO A 250 -9.70 17.32 22.40
CA PRO A 250 -9.67 16.04 21.69
C PRO A 250 -10.01 16.16 20.21
N GLN A 251 -10.96 17.00 19.83
CA GLN A 251 -11.34 17.23 18.43
C GLN A 251 -10.21 17.80 17.58
N LYS A 252 -9.32 18.60 18.18
CA LYS A 252 -8.14 19.16 17.51
C LYS A 252 -6.97 18.18 17.48
N LEU A 253 -6.90 17.25 18.44
CA LEU A 253 -5.80 16.31 18.57
C LEU A 253 -6.03 14.99 17.84
N ALA A 254 -7.29 14.54 17.69
CA ALA A 254 -7.61 13.27 17.08
C ALA A 254 -7.40 13.28 15.57
N GLY A 255 -6.77 12.22 15.07
CA GLY A 255 -6.73 11.90 13.65
C GLY A 255 -7.96 11.11 13.21
N GLN A 256 -8.11 10.85 11.91
CA GLN A 256 -9.20 10.02 11.36
C GLN A 256 -9.20 8.59 11.93
N CYS A 257 -8.09 8.13 12.45
CA CYS A 257 -7.93 6.82 13.11
C CYS A 257 -8.31 6.83 14.59
N SER A 258 -8.92 7.90 15.10
CA SER A 258 -9.26 8.12 16.52
C SER A 258 -8.06 8.13 17.49
N LYS A 259 -6.84 8.00 16.99
CA LYS A 259 -5.59 8.20 17.77
C LYS A 259 -5.07 9.61 17.58
N LEU A 260 -4.14 10.04 18.42
CA LEU A 260 -3.48 11.35 18.26
C LEU A 260 -2.85 11.47 16.86
N LYS A 261 -2.96 12.65 16.27
CA LYS A 261 -2.44 12.97 14.93
C LYS A 261 -0.94 12.65 14.85
N CYS A 262 -0.53 11.79 13.91
CA CYS A 262 0.87 11.41 13.73
C CYS A 262 1.76 12.56 13.26
N CYS A 263 1.22 13.55 12.56
CA CYS A 263 1.97 14.75 12.16
C CYS A 263 2.53 15.53 13.36
N MET A 264 1.84 15.55 14.50
CA MET A 264 2.38 16.21 15.70
C MET A 264 3.73 15.64 16.15
N MET A 265 3.92 14.32 16.05
CA MET A 265 5.20 13.72 16.40
C MET A 265 6.22 13.85 15.28
N TYR A 266 5.78 13.82 14.04
CA TYR A 266 6.65 13.99 12.87
C TYR A 266 7.26 15.39 12.82
N GLU A 267 6.49 16.41 13.16
CA GLU A 267 6.90 17.83 13.14
C GLU A 267 7.56 18.28 14.47
N TYR A 268 7.55 17.41 15.50
CA TYR A 268 7.95 17.77 16.87
C TYR A 268 9.32 18.44 16.95
N ASP A 269 10.34 17.82 16.36
CA ASP A 269 11.72 18.30 16.43
C ASP A 269 11.86 19.67 15.74
N THR A 270 11.16 19.87 14.62
CA THR A 270 11.14 21.16 13.91
C THR A 270 10.60 22.28 14.79
N TYR A 271 9.51 22.03 15.53
CA TYR A 271 8.94 23.04 16.44
C TYR A 271 9.84 23.28 17.65
N VAL A 272 10.46 22.24 18.18
CA VAL A 272 11.42 22.37 19.30
C VAL A 272 12.63 23.19 18.88
N ASP A 273 13.14 23.00 17.66
CA ASP A 273 14.27 23.76 17.15
C ASP A 273 13.90 25.22 16.89
N ALA A 274 12.79 25.46 16.19
CA ALA A 274 12.31 26.81 15.93
C ALA A 274 12.06 27.60 17.24
N ARG A 275 11.54 26.95 18.27
CA ARG A 275 11.27 27.58 19.56
C ARG A 275 12.51 28.11 20.24
N LYS A 276 13.71 27.65 19.93
CA LYS A 276 14.98 28.16 20.49
C LYS A 276 15.29 29.56 19.97
N GLU A 277 14.75 29.96 18.84
CA GLU A 277 14.98 31.25 18.19
C GLU A 277 14.03 32.36 18.70
N PHE A 278 12.93 31.98 19.37
CA PHE A 278 11.97 32.92 19.89
C PHE A 278 12.35 33.42 21.31
N PRO A 279 12.12 34.69 21.61
CA PRO A 279 12.32 35.23 22.96
C PRO A 279 11.37 34.50 23.94
N ARG A 280 11.86 34.31 25.19
CA ARG A 280 11.10 33.67 26.26
C ARG A 280 10.08 34.63 26.87
#